data_8c7f543ed55962263e05f1eaa3b1e24c
#
_entry.id   8c7f543ed55962263e05f1eaa3b1e24c
#
_cell.length_a   1.000
_cell.length_b   1.000
_cell.length_c   1.000
_cell.angle_alpha   90.00
_cell.angle_beta   90.00
_cell.angle_gamma   90.00
#
_symmetry.space_group_name_H-M   'P 1'
#
loop_
_entity.id
_entity.type
_entity.pdbx_description
1 polymer ?
#
loop_
_entity_poly.entity_id
_entity_poly.type
_entity_poly.pdbx_seq_one_letter_code
_entity_poly.pdbx_strand_id
1 'polypeptide(L)'
;MISKEAVRDFLSRDLGSHDWLKTIPVEKLDAELKMLRPRPDFNGMKPWAHQKAGLLLALELKRFMYFWDMGGGKTMLSLMLLKYLKQCGKKPRSIVFVPYITSVSTWVDEVAKHAPDLKCVPLLGTTAENLSQLSNSGDLFVICYQSAVAMVSYPVTTKNGKKKWDINATQIRDYFKGFDILICDEIHRCKNHAALTYRMCRAISSTSEYVLGLTGTPFGRDLQDLWAQFYLIDFGETLGETLGLYRGAFFKEKKNYWGGFDYTFKQRLMPDLQRLIKHRSIRYTIDEFADMPSKEYVQRSLPQPKDSSGYMQRAMHELRNAIKGKQYQVVESSYLQLRQLSSGFMTLKGEDNDKLQVQFDDNPKLEAVVQLIEDMPPDNKCVIFHHFIYSNGVLADRLAKLGVPCARVWGGSKDPIGELRRFKSDPACRVLVLNWRSGSSSLNLQHANYMIVYEQPDSPIDRKQGEARLWRPGQQQRVFIYDLLVKGTADQRMHAANLAGKSLLEELLDGSDI
;
A
#
# COMPACT_ATOMS: atom_id res chain seq x y z
N MET A 1 -8.83 -29.73 16.73
CA MET A 1 -7.85 -28.95 17.55
C MET A 1 -6.45 -29.36 17.11
N ILE A 2 -5.57 -28.38 16.92
CA ILE A 2 -4.17 -28.64 16.57
C ILE A 2 -3.44 -29.15 17.82
N SER A 3 -2.68 -30.24 17.67
CA SER A 3 -1.97 -30.84 18.80
C SER A 3 -0.82 -29.93 19.29
N LYS A 4 -0.50 -30.03 20.59
CA LYS A 4 0.66 -29.31 21.15
C LYS A 4 1.98 -29.77 20.52
N GLU A 5 2.06 -31.00 20.11
CA GLU A 5 3.19 -31.61 19.42
C GLU A 5 3.39 -30.97 18.04
N ALA A 6 2.35 -30.89 17.21
CA ALA A 6 2.43 -30.22 15.92
C ALA A 6 2.87 -28.74 16.02
N VAL A 7 2.43 -28.04 17.07
CA VAL A 7 2.88 -26.65 17.33
C VAL A 7 4.36 -26.62 17.71
N ARG A 8 4.83 -27.57 18.54
CA ARG A 8 6.23 -27.63 18.96
C ARG A 8 7.12 -27.92 17.75
N ASP A 9 6.77 -28.92 16.95
CA ASP A 9 7.52 -29.32 15.76
C ASP A 9 7.58 -28.17 14.75
N PHE A 10 6.45 -27.48 14.56
CA PHE A 10 6.39 -26.30 13.70
C PHE A 10 7.34 -25.19 14.15
N LEU A 11 7.38 -24.86 15.45
CA LEU A 11 8.23 -23.80 15.99
C LEU A 11 9.71 -24.18 16.03
N SER A 12 10.06 -25.47 16.11
CA SER A 12 11.44 -25.95 16.18
C SER A 12 12.13 -26.04 14.81
N ARG A 13 11.40 -25.87 13.70
CA ARG A 13 11.98 -25.98 12.35
C ARG A 13 13.07 -24.95 12.14
N ASP A 14 14.22 -25.39 11.64
CA ASP A 14 15.26 -24.52 11.12
C ASP A 14 15.23 -24.57 9.59
N LEU A 15 14.71 -23.50 9.00
CA LEU A 15 14.54 -23.39 7.56
C LEU A 15 15.70 -22.61 6.89
N GLY A 16 16.65 -22.12 7.70
CA GLY A 16 17.73 -21.25 7.23
C GLY A 16 17.29 -19.81 6.99
N SER A 17 18.25 -18.96 6.67
CA SER A 17 18.07 -17.53 6.40
C SER A 17 18.97 -17.07 5.27
N HIS A 18 18.54 -16.06 4.54
CA HIS A 18 19.33 -15.43 3.48
C HIS A 18 19.92 -14.06 3.88
N ASP A 19 19.83 -13.67 5.16
CA ASP A 19 20.34 -12.39 5.66
C ASP A 19 21.86 -12.24 5.50
N TRP A 20 22.60 -13.33 5.38
CA TRP A 20 24.03 -13.32 5.09
C TRP A 20 24.38 -12.59 3.78
N LEU A 21 23.45 -12.53 2.81
CA LEU A 21 23.61 -11.75 1.57
C LEU A 21 23.74 -10.24 1.81
N LYS A 22 23.26 -9.72 2.94
CA LYS A 22 23.38 -8.31 3.29
C LYS A 22 24.81 -7.90 3.62
N THR A 23 25.62 -8.84 4.09
CA THR A 23 27.00 -8.60 4.51
C THR A 23 28.03 -8.94 3.44
N ILE A 24 27.58 -9.46 2.31
CA ILE A 24 28.48 -9.80 1.19
C ILE A 24 28.97 -8.52 0.50
N PRO A 25 30.29 -8.37 0.28
CA PRO A 25 30.82 -7.29 -0.55
C PRO A 25 30.25 -7.31 -1.97
N VAL A 26 30.04 -6.13 -2.55
CA VAL A 26 29.45 -5.98 -3.88
C VAL A 26 30.25 -6.73 -4.94
N GLU A 27 31.59 -6.77 -4.80
CA GLU A 27 32.49 -7.46 -5.71
C GLU A 27 32.24 -8.97 -5.76
N LYS A 28 31.85 -9.58 -4.61
CA LYS A 28 31.46 -11.00 -4.56
C LYS A 28 30.12 -11.23 -5.25
N LEU A 29 29.13 -10.35 -5.04
CA LEU A 29 27.85 -10.44 -5.77
C LEU A 29 28.07 -10.29 -7.28
N ASP A 30 28.97 -9.40 -7.69
CA ASP A 30 29.34 -9.25 -9.11
C ASP A 30 30.08 -10.49 -9.66
N ALA A 31 30.89 -11.15 -8.84
CA ALA A 31 31.54 -12.39 -9.21
C ALA A 31 30.52 -13.51 -9.43
N GLU A 32 29.55 -13.69 -8.51
CA GLU A 32 28.48 -14.68 -8.66
C GLU A 32 27.64 -14.43 -9.92
N LEU A 33 27.25 -13.17 -10.18
CA LEU A 33 26.54 -12.82 -11.40
C LEU A 33 27.36 -13.09 -12.67
N LYS A 34 28.69 -12.92 -12.64
CA LYS A 34 29.59 -13.27 -13.75
C LYS A 34 29.71 -14.77 -14.01
N MET A 35 29.43 -15.60 -13.00
CA MET A 35 29.43 -17.06 -13.14
C MET A 35 28.19 -17.62 -13.84
N LEU A 36 27.09 -16.85 -13.87
CA LEU A 36 25.88 -17.23 -14.58
C LEU A 36 26.11 -17.37 -16.09
N ARG A 37 25.42 -18.31 -16.73
CA ARG A 37 25.52 -18.55 -18.16
C ARG A 37 24.11 -18.55 -18.80
N PRO A 38 23.82 -17.63 -19.74
CA PRO A 38 24.69 -16.52 -20.19
C PRO A 38 24.97 -15.53 -19.06
N ARG A 39 26.01 -14.72 -19.20
CA ARG A 39 26.25 -13.63 -18.25
C ARG A 39 25.12 -12.59 -18.35
N PRO A 40 24.51 -12.15 -17.25
CA PRO A 40 23.44 -11.15 -17.27
C PRO A 40 23.90 -9.85 -17.95
N ASP A 41 23.15 -9.42 -18.96
CA ASP A 41 23.30 -8.10 -19.58
C ASP A 41 22.19 -7.18 -19.06
N PHE A 42 22.58 -6.17 -18.31
CA PHE A 42 21.66 -5.21 -17.74
C PHE A 42 21.43 -3.98 -18.62
N ASN A 43 22.08 -3.88 -19.82
CA ASN A 43 21.86 -2.83 -20.82
C ASN A 43 21.65 -1.42 -20.23
N GLY A 44 22.68 -0.88 -19.57
CA GLY A 44 22.64 0.46 -18.97
C GLY A 44 21.95 0.55 -17.61
N MET A 45 21.33 -0.51 -17.11
CA MET A 45 20.91 -0.59 -15.71
C MET A 45 22.17 -0.61 -14.82
N LYS A 46 22.10 0.13 -13.71
CA LYS A 46 23.13 0.10 -12.65
C LYS A 46 22.49 -0.47 -11.38
N PRO A 47 22.35 -1.81 -11.26
CA PRO A 47 21.70 -2.43 -10.12
C PRO A 47 22.52 -2.21 -8.83
N TRP A 48 21.83 -1.88 -7.76
CA TRP A 48 22.40 -1.77 -6.42
C TRP A 48 22.72 -3.15 -5.84
N ALA A 49 23.54 -3.19 -4.78
CA ALA A 49 23.95 -4.45 -4.15
C ALA A 49 22.76 -5.35 -3.77
N HIS A 50 21.74 -4.79 -3.10
CA HIS A 50 20.56 -5.53 -2.70
C HIS A 50 19.73 -6.04 -3.90
N GLN A 51 19.74 -5.33 -5.04
CA GLN A 51 19.06 -5.79 -6.27
C GLN A 51 19.81 -6.96 -6.90
N LYS A 52 21.15 -6.94 -6.88
CA LYS A 52 21.99 -8.06 -7.32
C LYS A 52 21.76 -9.30 -6.46
N ALA A 53 21.76 -9.14 -5.14
CA ALA A 53 21.42 -10.20 -4.18
C ALA A 53 20.00 -10.73 -4.42
N GLY A 54 19.05 -9.83 -4.63
CA GLY A 54 17.65 -10.17 -4.93
C GLY A 54 17.51 -11.00 -6.21
N LEU A 55 18.27 -10.68 -7.26
CA LEU A 55 18.25 -11.45 -8.50
C LEU A 55 18.79 -12.87 -8.28
N LEU A 56 19.90 -13.03 -7.57
CA LEU A 56 20.45 -14.34 -7.24
C LEU A 56 19.44 -15.19 -6.47
N LEU A 57 18.77 -14.60 -5.48
CA LEU A 57 17.68 -15.28 -4.74
C LEU A 57 16.50 -15.64 -5.63
N ALA A 58 16.09 -14.75 -6.55
CA ALA A 58 15.00 -15.04 -7.48
C ALA A 58 15.33 -16.21 -8.41
N LEU A 59 16.58 -16.31 -8.87
CA LEU A 59 17.03 -17.38 -9.75
C LEU A 59 17.15 -18.73 -9.03
N GLU A 60 17.65 -18.72 -7.80
CA GLU A 60 17.86 -19.93 -7.00
C GLU A 60 16.53 -20.47 -6.43
N LEU A 61 15.77 -19.60 -5.75
CA LEU A 61 14.59 -20.01 -4.99
C LEU A 61 13.30 -19.95 -5.81
N LYS A 62 13.29 -19.20 -6.92
CA LYS A 62 12.15 -18.97 -7.82
C LYS A 62 10.93 -18.32 -7.16
N ARG A 63 10.69 -18.56 -5.89
CA ARG A 63 9.52 -18.13 -5.13
C ARG A 63 9.98 -17.46 -3.85
N PHE A 64 9.80 -16.10 -3.78
CA PHE A 64 10.42 -15.32 -2.72
C PHE A 64 9.70 -13.99 -2.46
N MET A 65 9.84 -13.44 -1.23
CA MET A 65 9.28 -12.17 -0.79
C MET A 65 10.38 -11.12 -0.61
N TYR A 66 10.16 -9.95 -1.17
CA TYR A 66 11.08 -8.80 -1.07
C TYR A 66 10.43 -7.70 -0.24
N PHE A 67 10.82 -7.62 1.03
CA PHE A 67 10.36 -6.62 1.98
C PHE A 67 11.26 -5.38 1.94
N TRP A 68 11.34 -4.79 0.75
CA TRP A 68 12.17 -3.62 0.52
C TRP A 68 11.38 -2.35 0.68
N ASP A 69 11.94 -1.37 1.38
CA ASP A 69 11.32 -0.07 1.52
C ASP A 69 11.03 0.56 0.15
N MET A 70 10.18 1.55 0.13
CA MET A 70 9.83 2.25 -1.10
C MET A 70 11.05 2.91 -1.71
N GLY A 71 11.15 2.85 -3.03
CA GLY A 71 12.34 3.30 -3.74
C GLY A 71 13.47 2.29 -3.84
N GLY A 72 13.41 1.13 -3.17
CA GLY A 72 14.42 0.07 -3.26
C GLY A 72 14.52 -0.62 -4.62
N GLY A 73 13.71 -0.21 -5.61
CA GLY A 73 13.78 -0.73 -6.98
C GLY A 73 13.25 -2.15 -7.14
N LYS A 74 12.16 -2.48 -6.43
CA LYS A 74 11.45 -3.77 -6.57
C LYS A 74 11.05 -4.06 -8.01
N THR A 75 10.57 -3.06 -8.74
CA THR A 75 10.27 -3.14 -10.18
C THR A 75 11.52 -3.48 -10.98
N MET A 76 12.65 -2.81 -10.69
CA MET A 76 13.93 -3.07 -11.34
C MET A 76 14.36 -4.54 -11.17
N LEU A 77 14.28 -5.09 -9.97
CA LEU A 77 14.57 -6.50 -9.71
C LEU A 77 13.74 -7.42 -10.62
N SER A 78 12.44 -7.14 -10.72
CA SER A 78 11.55 -7.94 -11.57
C SER A 78 11.96 -7.87 -13.04
N LEU A 79 12.31 -6.68 -13.54
CA LEU A 79 12.78 -6.51 -14.91
C LEU A 79 14.13 -7.19 -15.15
N MET A 80 15.05 -7.14 -14.19
CA MET A 80 16.33 -7.87 -14.27
C MET A 80 16.11 -9.38 -14.41
N LEU A 81 15.19 -9.95 -13.61
CA LEU A 81 14.84 -11.37 -13.72
C LEU A 81 14.28 -11.71 -15.10
N LEU A 82 13.30 -10.94 -15.59
CA LEU A 82 12.69 -11.18 -16.90
C LEU A 82 13.68 -11.08 -18.05
N LYS A 83 14.54 -10.06 -18.03
CA LYS A 83 15.61 -9.91 -19.02
C LYS A 83 16.56 -11.10 -19.01
N TYR A 84 17.01 -11.51 -17.84
CA TYR A 84 17.93 -12.64 -17.73
C TYR A 84 17.30 -13.94 -18.22
N LEU A 85 16.04 -14.23 -17.85
CA LEU A 85 15.34 -15.41 -18.35
C LEU A 85 15.19 -15.39 -19.87
N LYS A 86 14.94 -14.23 -20.47
CA LYS A 86 14.88 -14.04 -21.92
C LYS A 86 16.25 -14.28 -22.58
N GLN A 87 17.34 -13.80 -21.98
CA GLN A 87 18.70 -14.08 -22.42
C GLN A 87 19.06 -15.59 -22.38
N CYS A 88 18.50 -16.32 -21.41
CA CYS A 88 18.63 -17.78 -21.33
C CYS A 88 17.82 -18.54 -22.40
N GLY A 89 17.22 -17.85 -23.36
CA GLY A 89 16.37 -18.43 -24.39
C GLY A 89 14.98 -18.85 -23.91
N LYS A 90 14.63 -18.56 -22.65
CA LYS A 90 13.26 -18.74 -22.18
C LYS A 90 12.35 -17.68 -22.83
N LYS A 91 11.08 -18.01 -22.99
CA LYS A 91 10.04 -17.04 -23.40
C LYS A 91 9.24 -16.68 -22.16
N PRO A 92 9.76 -15.83 -21.26
CA PRO A 92 9.07 -15.52 -20.01
C PRO A 92 7.72 -14.90 -20.33
N ARG A 93 6.69 -15.44 -19.73
CA ARG A 93 5.35 -14.88 -19.80
C ARG A 93 4.90 -14.57 -18.39
N SER A 94 4.91 -13.30 -18.04
CA SER A 94 4.68 -12.84 -16.68
C SER A 94 3.42 -12.04 -16.54
N ILE A 95 2.70 -12.25 -15.44
CA ILE A 95 1.60 -11.39 -14.99
C ILE A 95 2.02 -10.62 -13.74
N VAL A 96 1.84 -9.30 -13.77
CA VAL A 96 2.08 -8.39 -12.65
C VAL A 96 0.76 -7.84 -12.16
N PHE A 97 0.44 -8.11 -10.91
CA PHE A 97 -0.67 -7.47 -10.24
C PHE A 97 -0.19 -6.25 -9.48
N VAL A 98 -0.81 -5.11 -9.77
CA VAL A 98 -0.47 -3.83 -9.14
C VAL A 98 -1.64 -3.30 -8.30
N PRO A 99 -1.37 -2.49 -7.26
CA PRO A 99 -2.41 -2.05 -6.32
C PRO A 99 -3.46 -1.13 -6.92
N TYR A 100 -3.09 -0.30 -7.93
CA TYR A 100 -3.94 0.72 -8.51
C TYR A 100 -3.77 0.79 -10.02
N ILE A 101 -4.78 1.33 -10.71
CA ILE A 101 -4.74 1.50 -12.18
C ILE A 101 -3.60 2.44 -12.62
N THR A 102 -3.30 3.47 -11.83
CA THR A 102 -2.18 4.38 -12.07
C THR A 102 -0.81 3.72 -11.91
N SER A 103 -0.73 2.62 -11.16
CA SER A 103 0.51 1.85 -11.04
C SER A 103 0.83 1.07 -12.33
N VAL A 104 -0.18 0.78 -13.17
CA VAL A 104 0.04 0.15 -14.48
C VAL A 104 0.92 1.05 -15.36
N SER A 105 0.61 2.36 -15.45
CA SER A 105 1.43 3.30 -16.22
C SER A 105 2.85 3.43 -15.68
N THR A 106 3.01 3.42 -14.35
CA THR A 106 4.35 3.44 -13.73
C THR A 106 5.18 2.22 -14.15
N TRP A 107 4.60 1.03 -14.17
CA TRP A 107 5.30 -0.17 -14.66
C TRP A 107 5.65 -0.07 -16.13
N VAL A 108 4.75 0.45 -16.97
CA VAL A 108 5.01 0.68 -18.40
C VAL A 108 6.19 1.63 -18.60
N ASP A 109 6.22 2.76 -17.85
CA ASP A 109 7.30 3.73 -17.91
C ASP A 109 8.65 3.12 -17.46
N GLU A 110 8.64 2.32 -16.39
CA GLU A 110 9.85 1.63 -15.89
C GLU A 110 10.35 0.59 -16.90
N VAL A 111 9.45 -0.14 -17.57
CA VAL A 111 9.83 -1.07 -18.65
C VAL A 111 10.46 -0.31 -19.83
N ALA A 112 9.80 0.76 -20.28
CA ALA A 112 10.31 1.58 -21.39
C ALA A 112 11.70 2.15 -21.10
N LYS A 113 11.94 2.55 -19.85
CA LYS A 113 13.21 3.13 -19.40
C LYS A 113 14.32 2.10 -19.21
N HIS A 114 14.03 0.97 -18.61
CA HIS A 114 15.05 0.04 -18.12
C HIS A 114 15.10 -1.30 -18.88
N ALA A 115 14.04 -1.68 -19.56
CA ALA A 115 13.94 -2.93 -20.28
C ALA A 115 13.14 -2.79 -21.59
N PRO A 116 13.54 -1.88 -22.50
CA PRO A 116 12.78 -1.59 -23.74
C PRO A 116 12.71 -2.80 -24.69
N ASP A 117 13.54 -3.80 -24.47
CA ASP A 117 13.54 -5.10 -25.18
C ASP A 117 12.45 -6.06 -24.68
N LEU A 118 11.78 -5.77 -23.55
CA LEU A 118 10.64 -6.54 -23.08
C LEU A 118 9.32 -5.96 -23.63
N LYS A 119 8.52 -6.83 -24.22
CA LYS A 119 7.19 -6.45 -24.70
C LYS A 119 6.20 -6.39 -23.52
N CYS A 120 5.90 -5.17 -23.07
CA CYS A 120 4.94 -4.90 -22.01
C CYS A 120 3.53 -4.72 -22.58
N VAL A 121 2.53 -5.38 -21.99
CA VAL A 121 1.12 -5.31 -22.35
C VAL A 121 0.33 -4.77 -21.14
N PRO A 122 -0.04 -3.48 -21.12
CA PRO A 122 -0.92 -2.94 -20.08
C PRO A 122 -2.36 -3.38 -20.31
N LEU A 123 -2.99 -3.95 -19.28
CA LEU A 123 -4.39 -4.41 -19.32
C LEU A 123 -5.27 -3.34 -18.66
N LEU A 124 -5.69 -2.36 -19.46
CA LEU A 124 -6.46 -1.19 -19.04
C LEU A 124 -7.87 -1.14 -19.66
N GLY A 125 -8.22 -2.12 -20.48
CA GLY A 125 -9.49 -2.21 -21.17
C GLY A 125 -10.62 -2.78 -20.32
N THR A 126 -11.75 -3.03 -20.98
CA THR A 126 -12.87 -3.79 -20.41
C THR A 126 -12.47 -5.24 -20.10
N THR A 127 -13.31 -5.95 -19.37
CA THR A 127 -13.10 -7.38 -19.07
C THR A 127 -12.85 -8.21 -20.33
N ALA A 128 -13.67 -8.01 -21.38
CA ALA A 128 -13.54 -8.77 -22.63
C ALA A 128 -12.25 -8.44 -23.39
N GLU A 129 -11.88 -7.16 -23.46
CA GLU A 129 -10.64 -6.70 -24.08
C GLU A 129 -9.41 -7.24 -23.34
N ASN A 130 -9.40 -7.17 -22.01
CA ASN A 130 -8.31 -7.67 -21.20
C ASN A 130 -8.13 -9.19 -21.35
N LEU A 131 -9.22 -9.96 -21.36
CA LEU A 131 -9.17 -11.41 -21.60
C LEU A 131 -8.62 -11.73 -23.00
N SER A 132 -9.06 -10.99 -24.03
CA SER A 132 -8.53 -11.14 -25.39
C SER A 132 -7.04 -10.83 -25.45
N GLN A 133 -6.59 -9.77 -24.76
CA GLN A 133 -5.18 -9.38 -24.72
C GLN A 133 -4.30 -10.41 -24.04
N LEU A 134 -4.81 -11.24 -23.09
CA LEU A 134 -4.05 -12.34 -22.51
C LEU A 134 -3.59 -13.39 -23.53
N SER A 135 -4.21 -13.46 -24.71
CA SER A 135 -3.81 -14.36 -25.80
C SER A 135 -2.70 -13.79 -26.67
N ASN A 136 -2.41 -12.49 -26.56
CA ASN A 136 -1.37 -11.83 -27.36
C ASN A 136 0.05 -12.28 -26.96
N SER A 137 0.97 -12.09 -27.88
CA SER A 137 2.40 -12.23 -27.57
C SER A 137 2.83 -11.08 -26.64
N GLY A 138 3.49 -11.38 -25.55
CA GLY A 138 4.02 -10.42 -24.59
C GLY A 138 4.93 -11.11 -23.58
N ASP A 139 5.93 -10.39 -23.09
CA ASP A 139 6.82 -10.87 -22.03
C ASP A 139 6.24 -10.53 -20.64
N LEU A 140 5.53 -9.40 -20.53
CA LEU A 140 5.04 -8.84 -19.29
C LEU A 140 3.64 -8.25 -19.49
N PHE A 141 2.67 -8.73 -18.72
CA PHE A 141 1.30 -8.22 -18.65
C PHE A 141 1.07 -7.56 -17.30
N VAL A 142 0.57 -6.32 -17.29
CA VAL A 142 0.38 -5.54 -16.07
C VAL A 142 -1.09 -5.17 -15.90
N ILE A 143 -1.66 -5.53 -14.75
CA ILE A 143 -3.07 -5.28 -14.43
C ILE A 143 -3.25 -4.91 -12.95
N CYS A 144 -4.22 -4.03 -12.67
CA CYS A 144 -4.62 -3.74 -11.29
C CYS A 144 -5.37 -4.94 -10.68
N TYR A 145 -5.14 -5.24 -9.38
CA TYR A 145 -5.81 -6.34 -8.66
C TYR A 145 -7.34 -6.30 -8.82
N GLN A 146 -7.93 -5.11 -8.70
CA GLN A 146 -9.39 -4.96 -8.79
C GLN A 146 -9.92 -5.29 -10.19
N SER A 147 -9.25 -4.81 -11.23
CA SER A 147 -9.59 -5.11 -12.62
C SER A 147 -9.44 -6.60 -12.93
N ALA A 148 -8.38 -7.23 -12.40
CA ALA A 148 -8.15 -8.66 -12.57
C ALA A 148 -9.24 -9.50 -11.87
N VAL A 149 -9.62 -9.13 -10.64
CA VAL A 149 -10.73 -9.79 -9.94
C VAL A 149 -12.05 -9.61 -10.72
N ALA A 150 -12.35 -8.41 -11.19
CA ALA A 150 -13.54 -8.15 -12.00
C ALA A 150 -13.56 -8.98 -13.29
N MET A 151 -12.38 -9.22 -13.88
CA MET A 151 -12.22 -10.03 -15.11
C MET A 151 -12.55 -11.52 -14.90
N VAL A 152 -12.27 -12.06 -13.72
CA VAL A 152 -12.41 -13.52 -13.45
C VAL A 152 -13.56 -13.86 -12.51
N SER A 153 -14.26 -12.88 -11.93
CA SER A 153 -15.36 -13.11 -11.01
C SER A 153 -16.72 -13.16 -11.73
N TYR A 154 -17.63 -13.91 -11.14
CA TYR A 154 -19.01 -14.04 -11.61
C TYR A 154 -20.00 -13.95 -10.44
N PRO A 155 -21.24 -13.48 -10.70
CA PRO A 155 -22.24 -13.39 -9.66
C PRO A 155 -22.81 -14.76 -9.33
N VAL A 156 -22.94 -15.08 -8.04
CA VAL A 156 -23.63 -16.25 -7.53
C VAL A 156 -24.73 -15.84 -6.54
N THR A 157 -25.84 -16.54 -6.54
CA THR A 157 -26.92 -16.31 -5.58
C THR A 157 -26.76 -17.29 -4.42
N THR A 158 -26.64 -16.79 -3.20
CA THR A 158 -26.55 -17.59 -1.99
C THR A 158 -27.91 -18.26 -1.68
N LYS A 159 -27.91 -19.29 -0.84
CA LYS A 159 -29.14 -19.97 -0.38
C LYS A 159 -30.18 -18.99 0.22
N ASN A 160 -29.74 -17.87 0.75
CA ASN A 160 -30.58 -16.83 1.33
C ASN A 160 -30.98 -15.73 0.32
N GLY A 161 -30.85 -15.97 -0.99
CA GLY A 161 -31.23 -15.03 -2.05
C GLY A 161 -30.28 -13.84 -2.24
N LYS A 162 -29.22 -13.71 -1.44
CA LYS A 162 -28.24 -12.62 -1.58
C LYS A 162 -27.28 -12.90 -2.73
N LYS A 163 -27.07 -11.93 -3.60
CA LYS A 163 -26.03 -11.98 -4.64
C LYS A 163 -24.66 -11.73 -4.02
N LYS A 164 -23.68 -12.56 -4.35
CA LYS A 164 -22.28 -12.34 -4.05
C LYS A 164 -21.42 -12.64 -5.29
N TRP A 165 -20.20 -12.12 -5.32
CA TRP A 165 -19.23 -12.47 -6.35
C TRP A 165 -18.41 -13.69 -5.91
N ASP A 166 -18.07 -14.54 -6.86
CA ASP A 166 -17.22 -15.71 -6.66
C ASP A 166 -16.29 -15.92 -7.85
N ILE A 167 -15.30 -16.80 -7.72
CA ILE A 167 -14.32 -17.15 -8.74
C ILE A 167 -14.18 -18.65 -8.87
N ASN A 168 -13.86 -19.11 -10.08
CA ASN A 168 -13.55 -20.52 -10.36
C ASN A 168 -12.04 -20.68 -10.58
N ALA A 169 -11.38 -21.42 -9.69
CA ALA A 169 -9.92 -21.60 -9.74
C ALA A 169 -9.44 -22.34 -11.01
N THR A 170 -10.25 -23.27 -11.55
CA THR A 170 -9.91 -23.97 -12.81
C THR A 170 -9.94 -23.00 -13.98
N GLN A 171 -11.01 -22.22 -14.10
CA GLN A 171 -11.15 -21.20 -15.15
C GLN A 171 -10.01 -20.15 -15.07
N ILE A 172 -9.61 -19.75 -13.86
CA ILE A 172 -8.47 -18.84 -13.68
C ILE A 172 -7.19 -19.48 -14.21
N ARG A 173 -6.91 -20.73 -13.86
CA ARG A 173 -5.73 -21.44 -14.39
C ARG A 173 -5.75 -21.55 -15.91
N ASP A 174 -6.92 -21.72 -16.51
CA ASP A 174 -7.06 -21.76 -17.98
C ASP A 174 -6.77 -20.39 -18.62
N TYR A 175 -7.30 -19.30 -18.06
CA TYR A 175 -7.00 -17.94 -18.55
C TYR A 175 -5.51 -17.58 -18.44
N PHE A 176 -4.86 -18.00 -17.36
CA PHE A 176 -3.43 -17.73 -17.12
C PHE A 176 -2.52 -18.89 -17.46
N LYS A 177 -2.99 -19.84 -18.30
CA LYS A 177 -2.16 -20.93 -18.79
C LYS A 177 -0.96 -20.39 -19.59
N GLY A 178 0.24 -20.90 -19.26
CA GLY A 178 1.49 -20.46 -19.87
C GLY A 178 2.07 -19.16 -19.27
N PHE A 179 1.48 -18.66 -18.18
CA PHE A 179 2.10 -17.62 -17.37
C PHE A 179 3.00 -18.28 -16.30
N ASP A 180 4.30 -18.30 -16.59
CA ASP A 180 5.28 -18.98 -15.73
C ASP A 180 5.71 -18.12 -14.54
N ILE A 181 5.43 -16.81 -14.59
CA ILE A 181 5.90 -15.83 -13.62
C ILE A 181 4.73 -15.01 -13.10
N LEU A 182 4.52 -15.06 -11.79
CA LEU A 182 3.57 -14.22 -11.06
C LEU A 182 4.34 -13.20 -10.22
N ILE A 183 4.05 -11.92 -10.43
CA ILE A 183 4.58 -10.82 -9.63
C ILE A 183 3.43 -10.12 -8.91
N CYS A 184 3.46 -10.13 -7.59
CA CYS A 184 2.47 -9.47 -6.75
C CYS A 184 3.09 -8.18 -6.17
N ASP A 185 2.89 -7.04 -6.85
CA ASP A 185 3.30 -5.74 -6.33
C ASP A 185 2.34 -5.31 -5.21
N GLU A 186 2.88 -4.91 -4.09
CA GLU A 186 2.17 -4.71 -2.82
C GLU A 186 1.36 -5.95 -2.41
N ILE A 187 2.05 -7.08 -2.27
CA ILE A 187 1.44 -8.41 -1.96
C ILE A 187 0.56 -8.38 -0.70
N HIS A 188 0.69 -7.39 0.19
CA HIS A 188 -0.20 -7.21 1.32
C HIS A 188 -1.69 -7.04 0.92
N ARG A 189 -1.98 -6.76 -0.35
CA ARG A 189 -3.34 -6.81 -0.92
C ARG A 189 -3.96 -8.21 -0.88
N CYS A 190 -3.12 -9.24 -0.77
CA CYS A 190 -3.52 -10.64 -0.65
C CYS A 190 -3.58 -11.15 0.80
N LYS A 191 -3.56 -10.29 1.80
CA LYS A 191 -3.52 -10.65 3.22
C LYS A 191 -4.74 -11.43 3.73
N ASN A 192 -5.91 -11.22 3.14
CA ASN A 192 -7.14 -11.91 3.51
C ASN A 192 -7.35 -13.15 2.63
N HIS A 193 -7.15 -14.34 3.19
CA HIS A 193 -7.29 -15.62 2.50
C HIS A 193 -8.70 -15.92 1.96
N ALA A 194 -9.74 -15.29 2.52
CA ALA A 194 -11.12 -15.44 2.05
C ALA A 194 -11.46 -14.49 0.88
N ALA A 195 -10.66 -13.45 0.65
CA ALA A 195 -10.90 -12.46 -0.40
C ALA A 195 -10.69 -13.05 -1.80
N LEU A 196 -11.47 -12.56 -2.77
CA LEU A 196 -11.36 -12.99 -4.17
C LEU A 196 -9.95 -12.72 -4.73
N THR A 197 -9.33 -11.60 -4.34
CA THR A 197 -7.96 -11.25 -4.73
C THR A 197 -6.97 -12.35 -4.35
N TYR A 198 -6.98 -12.79 -3.09
CA TYR A 198 -6.10 -13.87 -2.65
C TYR A 198 -6.39 -15.18 -3.38
N ARG A 199 -7.67 -15.56 -3.49
CA ARG A 199 -8.09 -16.81 -4.14
C ARG A 199 -7.67 -16.85 -5.62
N MET A 200 -7.77 -15.72 -6.32
CA MET A 200 -7.28 -15.54 -7.69
C MET A 200 -5.75 -15.72 -7.75
N CYS A 201 -5.00 -14.96 -6.97
CA CYS A 201 -3.54 -15.05 -6.94
C CYS A 201 -3.06 -16.47 -6.56
N ARG A 202 -3.74 -17.16 -5.64
CA ARG A 202 -3.44 -18.54 -5.26
C ARG A 202 -3.63 -19.52 -6.44
N ALA A 203 -4.70 -19.35 -7.21
CA ALA A 203 -4.94 -20.21 -8.38
C ALA A 203 -3.83 -20.05 -9.43
N ILE A 204 -3.36 -18.82 -9.67
CA ILE A 204 -2.27 -18.53 -10.60
C ILE A 204 -0.92 -19.01 -10.04
N SER A 205 -0.64 -18.70 -8.77
CA SER A 205 0.58 -19.13 -8.10
C SER A 205 0.78 -20.64 -8.14
N SER A 206 -0.30 -21.43 -8.14
CA SER A 206 -0.22 -22.90 -8.17
C SER A 206 0.32 -23.46 -9.49
N THR A 207 0.35 -22.66 -10.55
CA THR A 207 0.83 -23.05 -11.87
C THR A 207 2.07 -22.27 -12.31
N SER A 208 2.46 -21.24 -11.57
CA SER A 208 3.64 -20.40 -11.89
C SER A 208 4.92 -21.00 -11.34
N GLU A 209 5.99 -21.01 -12.14
CA GLU A 209 7.33 -21.44 -11.73
C GLU A 209 7.96 -20.39 -10.79
N TYR A 210 7.85 -19.11 -11.15
CA TYR A 210 8.37 -17.99 -10.36
C TYR A 210 7.23 -17.22 -9.70
N VAL A 211 7.37 -16.92 -8.42
CA VAL A 211 6.42 -16.07 -7.69
C VAL A 211 7.18 -15.06 -6.86
N LEU A 212 7.05 -13.79 -7.21
CA LEU A 212 7.67 -12.69 -6.49
C LEU A 212 6.61 -11.90 -5.71
N GLY A 213 6.77 -11.86 -4.40
CA GLY A 213 5.99 -10.98 -3.52
C GLY A 213 6.77 -9.72 -3.20
N LEU A 214 6.27 -8.56 -3.62
CA LEU A 214 6.94 -7.27 -3.45
C LEU A 214 6.14 -6.39 -2.49
N THR A 215 6.76 -5.88 -1.43
CA THR A 215 6.15 -4.86 -0.56
C THR A 215 7.17 -4.22 0.38
N GLY A 216 7.00 -2.96 0.72
CA GLY A 216 7.72 -2.30 1.81
C GLY A 216 7.03 -2.47 3.17
N THR A 217 5.77 -2.87 3.17
CA THR A 217 4.91 -2.98 4.35
C THR A 217 4.15 -4.31 4.34
N PRO A 218 4.81 -5.44 4.71
CA PRO A 218 4.21 -6.77 4.57
C PRO A 218 2.97 -6.98 5.45
N PHE A 219 2.86 -6.25 6.54
CA PHE A 219 1.70 -6.26 7.44
C PHE A 219 1.46 -4.86 8.00
N GLY A 220 0.21 -4.59 8.38
CA GLY A 220 -0.16 -3.40 9.13
C GLY A 220 -0.05 -3.68 10.63
N ARG A 221 -1.20 -3.71 11.31
CA ARG A 221 -1.30 -4.01 12.74
C ARG A 221 -1.25 -5.52 13.04
N ASP A 222 -1.85 -6.34 12.17
CA ASP A 222 -2.09 -7.76 12.45
C ASP A 222 -1.07 -8.67 11.74
N LEU A 223 -0.28 -9.37 12.55
CA LEU A 223 0.68 -10.36 12.06
C LEU A 223 0.00 -11.60 11.43
N GLN A 224 -1.32 -11.80 11.63
CA GLN A 224 -2.08 -12.82 10.92
C GLN A 224 -2.05 -12.61 9.40
N ASP A 225 -1.92 -11.35 8.97
CA ASP A 225 -1.84 -10.93 7.56
C ASP A 225 -0.68 -11.61 6.81
N LEU A 226 0.36 -12.05 7.52
CA LEU A 226 1.53 -12.70 6.90
C LEU A 226 1.21 -14.08 6.33
N TRP A 227 0.34 -14.86 7.00
CA TRP A 227 0.10 -16.25 6.59
C TRP A 227 -0.36 -16.36 5.14
N ALA A 228 -1.35 -15.59 4.75
CA ALA A 228 -1.88 -15.65 3.39
C ALA A 228 -0.84 -15.24 2.34
N GLN A 229 -0.01 -14.24 2.65
CA GLN A 229 1.05 -13.77 1.75
C GLN A 229 2.12 -14.84 1.55
N PHE A 230 2.62 -15.44 2.64
CA PHE A 230 3.62 -16.52 2.57
C PHE A 230 3.04 -17.78 1.91
N TYR A 231 1.75 -18.08 2.14
CA TYR A 231 1.12 -19.23 1.50
C TYR A 231 1.07 -19.10 -0.04
N LEU A 232 1.00 -17.90 -0.59
CA LEU A 232 1.13 -17.69 -2.05
C LEU A 232 2.54 -18.01 -2.57
N ILE A 233 3.54 -17.86 -1.72
CA ILE A 233 4.94 -18.11 -2.09
C ILE A 233 5.28 -19.60 -2.02
N ASP A 234 4.96 -20.27 -0.91
CA ASP A 234 5.52 -21.59 -0.59
C ASP A 234 4.50 -22.64 -0.12
N PHE A 235 3.20 -22.34 -0.24
CA PHE A 235 2.10 -23.24 0.13
C PHE A 235 2.16 -23.78 1.58
N GLY A 236 2.76 -22.98 2.48
CA GLY A 236 2.77 -23.25 3.92
C GLY A 236 4.08 -23.83 4.44
N GLU A 237 5.13 -23.89 3.62
CA GLU A 237 6.47 -24.28 4.08
C GLU A 237 6.94 -23.38 5.22
N THR A 238 6.83 -22.05 5.07
CA THR A 238 7.27 -21.07 6.08
C THR A 238 6.32 -20.96 7.26
N LEU A 239 5.04 -20.68 7.04
CA LEU A 239 4.08 -20.33 8.12
C LEU A 239 3.00 -21.39 8.36
N GLY A 240 3.21 -22.62 7.89
CA GLY A 240 2.33 -23.76 8.09
C GLY A 240 1.23 -23.90 7.04
N GLU A 241 0.86 -25.14 6.76
CA GLU A 241 -0.11 -25.50 5.72
C GLU A 241 -1.52 -24.96 5.97
N THR A 242 -1.85 -24.63 7.20
CA THR A 242 -3.16 -24.10 7.58
C THR A 242 -3.03 -22.85 8.44
N LEU A 243 -3.95 -21.90 8.24
CA LEU A 243 -4.06 -20.72 9.12
C LEU A 243 -4.29 -21.12 10.58
N GLY A 244 -4.98 -22.25 10.81
CA GLY A 244 -5.20 -22.78 12.14
C GLY A 244 -3.89 -23.13 12.84
N LEU A 245 -2.95 -23.81 12.16
CA LEU A 245 -1.63 -24.12 12.72
C LEU A 245 -0.85 -22.84 13.07
N TYR A 246 -0.82 -21.87 12.17
CA TYR A 246 -0.18 -20.57 12.39
C TYR A 246 -0.78 -19.85 13.60
N ARG A 247 -2.11 -19.76 13.69
CA ARG A 247 -2.81 -19.15 14.83
C ARG A 247 -2.53 -19.90 16.14
N GLY A 248 -2.65 -21.22 16.14
CA GLY A 248 -2.36 -22.05 17.33
C GLY A 248 -0.95 -21.88 17.85
N ALA A 249 0.04 -21.76 16.94
CA ALA A 249 1.43 -21.53 17.29
C ALA A 249 1.64 -20.13 17.88
N PHE A 250 1.28 -19.09 17.15
CA PHE A 250 1.70 -17.72 17.42
C PHE A 250 0.70 -16.86 18.17
N PHE A 251 -0.57 -17.23 18.25
CA PHE A 251 -1.60 -16.36 18.81
C PHE A 251 -2.29 -16.99 20.01
N LYS A 252 -2.78 -16.14 20.91
CA LYS A 252 -3.76 -16.47 21.94
C LYS A 252 -5.14 -16.18 21.36
N GLU A 253 -6.02 -17.14 21.48
CA GLU A 253 -7.43 -17.03 21.09
C GLU A 253 -8.27 -16.59 22.28
N LYS A 254 -9.16 -15.62 22.09
CA LYS A 254 -10.13 -15.16 23.06
C LYS A 254 -11.48 -15.01 22.37
N LYS A 255 -12.53 -15.57 22.97
CA LYS A 255 -13.89 -15.32 22.47
C LYS A 255 -14.19 -13.84 22.53
N ASN A 256 -14.68 -13.28 21.43
CA ASN A 256 -15.12 -11.90 21.39
C ASN A 256 -16.62 -11.78 21.68
N TYR A 257 -17.07 -10.55 21.89
CA TYR A 257 -18.45 -10.24 22.21
C TYR A 257 -19.45 -10.64 21.11
N TRP A 258 -19.00 -10.71 19.87
CA TRP A 258 -19.83 -10.96 18.69
C TRP A 258 -19.99 -12.44 18.34
N GLY A 259 -19.54 -13.34 19.22
CA GLY A 259 -19.59 -14.81 19.02
C GLY A 259 -18.48 -15.36 18.13
N GLY A 260 -17.48 -14.51 17.77
CA GLY A 260 -16.27 -14.91 17.06
C GLY A 260 -15.07 -15.04 18.01
N PHE A 261 -13.87 -14.96 17.42
CA PHE A 261 -12.62 -15.03 18.17
C PHE A 261 -11.68 -13.89 17.77
N ASP A 262 -11.06 -13.28 18.78
CA ASP A 262 -9.94 -12.35 18.63
C ASP A 262 -8.65 -13.11 18.85
N TYR A 263 -7.64 -12.77 18.06
CA TYR A 263 -6.34 -13.40 18.07
C TYR A 263 -5.27 -12.38 18.45
N THR A 264 -4.64 -12.57 19.61
CA THR A 264 -3.56 -11.70 20.10
C THR A 264 -2.23 -12.40 19.92
N PHE A 265 -1.27 -11.76 19.24
CA PHE A 265 0.05 -12.31 19.03
C PHE A 265 0.81 -12.52 20.36
N LYS A 266 1.48 -13.67 20.49
CA LYS A 266 2.33 -14.00 21.65
C LYS A 266 3.69 -13.33 21.47
N GLN A 267 3.88 -12.14 22.02
CA GLN A 267 5.08 -11.31 21.79
C GLN A 267 6.41 -12.05 22.03
N ARG A 268 6.46 -12.98 22.98
CA ARG A 268 7.64 -13.82 23.25
C ARG A 268 8.09 -14.66 22.05
N LEU A 269 7.19 -14.90 21.07
CA LEU A 269 7.45 -15.70 19.88
C LEU A 269 7.84 -14.84 18.67
N MET A 270 8.07 -13.54 18.85
CA MET A 270 8.53 -12.66 17.77
C MET A 270 9.87 -13.14 17.16
N PRO A 271 10.87 -13.57 17.96
CA PRO A 271 12.12 -14.11 17.39
C PRO A 271 11.91 -15.35 16.52
N ASP A 272 10.99 -16.25 16.94
CA ASP A 272 10.67 -17.45 16.16
C ASP A 272 9.98 -17.10 14.84
N LEU A 273 9.02 -16.17 14.86
CA LEU A 273 8.37 -15.69 13.65
C LEU A 273 9.38 -15.05 12.70
N GLN A 274 10.25 -14.16 13.21
CA GLN A 274 11.30 -13.51 12.44
C GLN A 274 12.27 -14.53 11.81
N ARG A 275 12.66 -15.57 12.56
CA ARG A 275 13.50 -16.65 12.06
C ARG A 275 12.83 -17.41 10.91
N LEU A 276 11.56 -17.79 11.07
CA LEU A 276 10.84 -18.55 10.04
C LEU A 276 10.66 -17.74 8.75
N ILE A 277 10.23 -16.47 8.84
CA ILE A 277 9.96 -15.66 7.64
C ILE A 277 11.22 -15.38 6.81
N LYS A 278 12.41 -15.36 7.43
CA LYS A 278 13.69 -15.15 6.75
C LYS A 278 14.04 -16.24 5.74
N HIS A 279 13.39 -17.40 5.85
CA HIS A 279 13.55 -18.48 4.89
C HIS A 279 13.08 -18.11 3.47
N ARG A 280 11.98 -17.39 3.35
CA ARG A 280 11.37 -17.00 2.06
C ARG A 280 11.23 -15.49 1.91
N SER A 281 11.96 -14.70 2.71
CA SER A 281 11.97 -13.26 2.57
C SER A 281 13.31 -12.64 2.93
N ILE A 282 13.58 -11.48 2.32
CA ILE A 282 14.68 -10.61 2.70
C ILE A 282 14.19 -9.17 2.83
N ARG A 283 14.58 -8.51 3.90
CA ARG A 283 14.22 -7.12 4.16
C ARG A 283 15.41 -6.21 3.92
N TYR A 284 15.18 -5.11 3.20
CA TYR A 284 16.11 -3.99 3.13
C TYR A 284 15.36 -2.69 3.46
N THR A 285 15.90 -1.93 4.39
CA THR A 285 15.45 -0.58 4.71
C THR A 285 16.13 0.45 3.81
N ILE A 286 15.53 1.63 3.69
CA ILE A 286 16.07 2.67 2.82
C ILE A 286 17.50 3.07 3.22
N ASP A 287 17.79 3.08 4.53
CA ASP A 287 19.11 3.44 5.08
C ASP A 287 20.20 2.40 4.72
N GLU A 288 19.82 1.16 4.35
CA GLU A 288 20.76 0.12 3.92
C GLU A 288 21.16 0.24 2.44
N PHE A 289 20.46 1.04 1.62
CA PHE A 289 20.74 1.12 0.20
C PHE A 289 20.82 2.54 -0.39
N ALA A 290 20.49 3.59 0.35
CA ALA A 290 20.53 4.96 -0.15
C ALA A 290 20.87 5.96 0.96
N ASP A 291 21.76 6.89 0.63
CA ASP A 291 21.97 8.09 1.44
C ASP A 291 20.80 9.05 1.19
N MET A 292 20.05 9.32 2.23
CA MET A 292 18.83 10.12 2.14
C MET A 292 18.99 11.45 2.89
N PRO A 293 18.45 12.55 2.35
CA PRO A 293 18.37 13.79 3.11
C PRO A 293 17.48 13.62 4.34
N SER A 294 17.68 14.47 5.36
CA SER A 294 16.89 14.41 6.59
C SER A 294 15.41 14.70 6.32
N LYS A 295 14.56 14.08 7.17
CA LYS A 295 13.13 14.42 7.28
C LYS A 295 12.92 15.23 8.56
N GLU A 296 12.15 16.30 8.44
CA GLU A 296 11.75 17.14 9.56
C GLU A 296 10.24 17.07 9.75
N TYR A 297 9.81 16.68 10.94
CA TYR A 297 8.39 16.60 11.29
C TYR A 297 8.01 17.82 12.11
N VAL A 298 7.05 18.61 11.62
CA VAL A 298 6.57 19.82 12.25
C VAL A 298 5.09 19.68 12.57
N GLN A 299 4.74 19.64 13.84
CA GLN A 299 3.34 19.63 14.28
C GLN A 299 2.83 21.07 14.43
N ARG A 300 1.81 21.45 13.68
CA ARG A 300 1.09 22.72 13.83
C ARG A 300 -0.19 22.48 14.62
N SER A 301 -0.17 22.89 15.88
CA SER A 301 -1.32 22.78 16.78
C SER A 301 -2.26 23.98 16.57
N LEU A 302 -3.48 23.70 16.10
CA LEU A 302 -4.45 24.70 15.67
C LEU A 302 -5.66 24.77 16.62
N PRO A 303 -6.33 25.93 16.75
CA PRO A 303 -7.58 26.01 17.50
C PRO A 303 -8.71 25.26 16.79
N GLN A 304 -9.79 24.96 17.51
CA GLN A 304 -11.01 24.45 16.89
C GLN A 304 -11.71 25.58 16.10
N PRO A 305 -12.37 25.26 14.97
CA PRO A 305 -13.26 26.22 14.31
C PRO A 305 -14.31 26.74 15.28
N LYS A 306 -14.55 28.06 15.33
CA LYS A 306 -15.37 28.71 16.36
C LYS A 306 -16.79 28.12 16.47
N ASP A 307 -17.42 27.87 15.32
CA ASP A 307 -18.79 27.36 15.26
C ASP A 307 -18.91 25.83 15.39
N SER A 308 -17.77 25.13 15.52
CA SER A 308 -17.77 23.65 15.59
C SER A 308 -17.99 23.09 17.00
N SER A 309 -17.81 23.89 18.08
CA SER A 309 -17.73 23.39 19.45
C SER A 309 -18.97 22.62 19.90
N GLY A 310 -20.16 23.12 19.63
CA GLY A 310 -21.42 22.45 19.98
C GLY A 310 -21.67 21.17 19.18
N TYR A 311 -21.27 21.14 17.93
CA TYR A 311 -21.35 19.93 17.08
C TYR A 311 -20.32 18.89 17.52
N MET A 312 -19.12 19.34 17.88
CA MET A 312 -18.04 18.49 18.37
C MET A 312 -18.45 17.78 19.67
N GLN A 313 -19.00 18.52 20.62
CA GLN A 313 -19.49 17.95 21.90
C GLN A 313 -20.58 16.90 21.67
N ARG A 314 -21.55 17.19 20.79
CA ARG A 314 -22.61 16.23 20.45
C ARG A 314 -22.07 14.98 19.80
N ALA A 315 -21.21 15.11 18.81
CA ALA A 315 -20.60 13.96 18.12
C ALA A 315 -19.72 13.12 19.07
N MET A 316 -19.00 13.76 20.00
CA MET A 316 -18.24 13.06 21.05
C MET A 316 -19.13 12.31 22.02
N HIS A 317 -20.25 12.91 22.43
CA HIS A 317 -21.23 12.27 23.32
C HIS A 317 -21.85 11.04 22.63
N GLU A 318 -22.29 11.21 21.39
CA GLU A 318 -22.85 10.12 20.57
C GLU A 318 -21.86 8.96 20.39
N LEU A 319 -20.61 9.28 20.07
CA LEU A 319 -19.54 8.29 19.92
C LEU A 319 -19.31 7.51 21.22
N ARG A 320 -19.23 8.19 22.38
CA ARG A 320 -19.08 7.51 23.69
C ARG A 320 -20.25 6.59 24.00
N ASN A 321 -21.48 7.03 23.74
CA ASN A 321 -22.68 6.22 23.95
C ASN A 321 -22.70 5.02 22.98
N ALA A 322 -22.32 5.22 21.73
CA ALA A 322 -22.25 4.16 20.72
C ALA A 322 -21.21 3.09 21.08
N ILE A 323 -20.05 3.50 21.60
CA ILE A 323 -19.02 2.56 22.10
C ILE A 323 -19.58 1.73 23.26
N LYS A 324 -20.20 2.39 24.27
CA LYS A 324 -20.82 1.70 25.41
C LYS A 324 -21.96 0.79 24.99
N GLY A 325 -22.78 1.24 24.04
CA GLY A 325 -23.91 0.48 23.47
C GLY A 325 -23.51 -0.52 22.39
N LYS A 326 -22.22 -0.60 22.02
CA LYS A 326 -21.67 -1.48 20.98
C LYS A 326 -22.36 -1.33 19.62
N GLN A 327 -22.68 -0.10 19.25
CA GLN A 327 -23.38 0.24 18.02
C GLN A 327 -22.37 0.59 16.91
N TYR A 328 -21.86 -0.40 16.23
CA TYR A 328 -20.77 -0.32 15.25
C TYR A 328 -20.95 0.79 14.21
N GLN A 329 -22.12 0.84 13.56
CA GLN A 329 -22.42 1.82 12.51
C GLN A 329 -22.45 3.25 13.04
N VAL A 330 -22.92 3.43 14.30
CA VAL A 330 -22.95 4.74 14.96
C VAL A 330 -21.53 5.17 15.34
N VAL A 331 -20.67 4.24 15.80
CA VAL A 331 -19.25 4.53 16.05
C VAL A 331 -18.56 5.04 14.79
N GLU A 332 -18.73 4.35 13.67
CA GLU A 332 -18.13 4.78 12.39
C GLU A 332 -18.65 6.14 11.92
N SER A 333 -19.97 6.37 12.00
CA SER A 333 -20.56 7.64 11.56
C SER A 333 -20.16 8.82 12.44
N SER A 334 -20.16 8.65 13.77
CA SER A 334 -19.75 9.69 14.71
C SER A 334 -18.24 9.99 14.61
N TYR A 335 -17.42 8.97 14.41
CA TYR A 335 -15.99 9.15 14.12
C TYR A 335 -15.77 9.96 12.85
N LEU A 336 -16.47 9.61 11.77
CA LEU A 336 -16.38 10.35 10.50
C LEU A 336 -16.80 11.81 10.67
N GLN A 337 -17.87 12.06 11.42
CA GLN A 337 -18.34 13.41 11.72
C GLN A 337 -17.30 14.22 12.50
N LEU A 338 -16.68 13.65 13.53
CA LEU A 338 -15.61 14.31 14.28
C LEU A 338 -14.42 14.73 13.40
N ARG A 339 -14.06 13.92 12.44
CA ARG A 339 -13.02 14.22 11.45
C ARG A 339 -13.42 15.37 10.52
N GLN A 340 -14.66 15.39 10.04
CA GLN A 340 -15.18 16.48 9.20
C GLN A 340 -15.17 17.81 9.97
N LEU A 341 -15.63 17.80 11.22
CA LEU A 341 -15.64 18.99 12.08
C LEU A 341 -14.24 19.55 12.29
N SER A 342 -13.23 18.70 12.50
CA SER A 342 -11.82 19.15 12.59
C SER A 342 -11.27 19.69 11.28
N SER A 343 -11.87 19.34 10.15
CA SER A 343 -11.49 19.81 8.80
C SER A 343 -12.25 21.07 8.36
N GLY A 344 -13.09 21.64 9.26
CA GLY A 344 -13.79 22.90 9.03
C GLY A 344 -15.10 22.77 8.26
N PHE A 345 -15.73 21.59 8.24
CA PHE A 345 -17.03 21.36 7.62
C PHE A 345 -17.81 20.23 8.30
N MET A 346 -19.08 20.12 7.97
CA MET A 346 -19.91 18.96 8.36
C MET A 346 -20.85 18.55 7.22
N THR A 347 -21.30 17.30 7.26
CA THR A 347 -22.30 16.77 6.34
C THR A 347 -23.62 16.60 7.09
N LEU A 348 -24.65 17.32 6.66
CA LEU A 348 -26.01 17.17 7.13
C LEU A 348 -26.80 16.25 6.20
N LYS A 349 -27.73 15.48 6.76
CA LYS A 349 -28.71 14.72 5.98
C LYS A 349 -29.96 15.59 5.83
N GLY A 350 -30.34 15.89 4.60
CA GLY A 350 -31.62 16.53 4.29
C GLY A 350 -32.80 15.55 4.39
N GLU A 351 -34.02 16.07 4.27
CA GLU A 351 -35.28 15.29 4.38
C GLU A 351 -35.39 14.19 3.31
N ASP A 352 -34.84 14.41 2.13
CA ASP A 352 -34.84 13.44 1.00
C ASP A 352 -33.58 12.55 0.94
N ASN A 353 -32.86 12.33 2.06
CA ASN A 353 -31.55 11.68 2.10
C ASN A 353 -30.42 12.40 1.33
N ASP A 354 -30.67 13.61 0.86
CA ASP A 354 -29.66 14.44 0.25
C ASP A 354 -28.59 14.81 1.30
N LYS A 355 -27.33 14.81 0.86
CA LYS A 355 -26.20 15.17 1.71
C LYS A 355 -25.80 16.61 1.44
N LEU A 356 -26.10 17.51 2.39
CA LEU A 356 -25.66 18.89 2.36
C LEU A 356 -24.35 19.03 3.12
N GLN A 357 -23.32 19.56 2.46
CA GLN A 357 -22.05 19.89 3.10
C GLN A 357 -22.03 21.37 3.48
N VAL A 358 -21.82 21.64 4.76
CA VAL A 358 -21.79 22.99 5.33
C VAL A 358 -20.36 23.28 5.78
N GLN A 359 -19.74 24.32 5.22
CA GLN A 359 -18.45 24.83 5.64
C GLN A 359 -18.62 25.82 6.80
N PHE A 360 -17.70 25.80 7.75
CA PHE A 360 -17.62 26.82 8.79
C PHE A 360 -16.95 28.08 8.26
N ASP A 361 -17.35 29.24 8.81
CA ASP A 361 -16.80 30.53 8.38
C ASP A 361 -15.31 30.65 8.65
N ASP A 362 -14.81 30.08 9.76
CA ASP A 362 -13.41 29.97 10.06
C ASP A 362 -12.91 28.52 9.85
N ASN A 363 -11.78 28.39 9.18
CA ASN A 363 -11.11 27.10 8.99
C ASN A 363 -9.60 27.25 9.30
N PRO A 364 -9.20 27.02 10.56
CA PRO A 364 -7.81 27.19 10.98
C PRO A 364 -6.81 26.33 10.20
N LYS A 365 -7.21 25.15 9.73
CA LYS A 365 -6.34 24.32 8.86
C LYS A 365 -6.11 24.98 7.52
N LEU A 366 -7.15 25.54 6.92
CA LEU A 366 -7.07 26.21 5.62
C LEU A 366 -6.16 27.43 5.70
N GLU A 367 -6.29 28.25 6.74
CA GLU A 367 -5.43 29.41 6.96
C GLU A 367 -3.97 28.99 7.22
N ALA A 368 -3.75 27.88 7.96
CA ALA A 368 -2.41 27.34 8.16
C ALA A 368 -1.76 26.86 6.85
N VAL A 369 -2.55 26.30 5.93
CA VAL A 369 -2.07 25.93 4.58
C VAL A 369 -1.64 27.18 3.82
N VAL A 370 -2.46 28.23 3.82
CA VAL A 370 -2.16 29.50 3.16
C VAL A 370 -0.81 30.05 3.66
N GLN A 371 -0.67 30.16 4.98
CA GLN A 371 0.57 30.66 5.59
C GLN A 371 1.79 29.82 5.21
N LEU A 372 1.68 28.48 5.25
CA LEU A 372 2.79 27.59 4.88
C LEU A 372 3.18 27.72 3.41
N ILE A 373 2.22 27.97 2.50
CA ILE A 373 2.51 28.18 1.07
C ILE A 373 3.16 29.55 0.83
N GLU A 374 2.72 30.59 1.54
CA GLU A 374 3.32 31.92 1.49
C GLU A 374 4.75 31.93 2.03
N ASP A 375 4.99 31.23 3.15
CA ASP A 375 6.32 31.10 3.78
C ASP A 375 7.28 30.17 2.99
N MET A 376 6.75 29.35 2.07
CA MET A 376 7.56 28.39 1.32
C MET A 376 8.42 29.09 0.26
N PRO A 377 9.74 28.80 0.20
CA PRO A 377 10.62 29.35 -0.84
C PRO A 377 10.08 29.13 -2.26
N PRO A 378 10.27 30.09 -3.17
CA PRO A 378 9.63 30.08 -4.50
C PRO A 378 9.97 28.85 -5.35
N ASP A 379 11.16 28.30 -5.22
CA ASP A 379 11.63 27.15 -6.00
C ASP A 379 11.17 25.79 -5.44
N ASN A 380 10.50 25.77 -4.29
CA ASN A 380 10.06 24.55 -3.66
C ASN A 380 8.64 24.17 -4.08
N LYS A 381 8.39 22.87 -4.11
CA LYS A 381 7.07 22.29 -4.38
C LYS A 381 6.50 21.59 -3.15
N CYS A 382 5.18 21.69 -3.01
CA CYS A 382 4.42 21.16 -1.89
C CYS A 382 3.37 20.15 -2.34
N VAL A 383 3.19 19.09 -1.54
CA VAL A 383 2.08 18.14 -1.69
C VAL A 383 1.18 18.24 -0.45
N ILE A 384 -0.08 18.57 -0.66
CA ILE A 384 -1.10 18.65 0.39
C ILE A 384 -1.93 17.38 0.37
N PHE A 385 -1.80 16.56 1.40
CA PHE A 385 -2.57 15.33 1.54
C PHE A 385 -3.89 15.57 2.27
N HIS A 386 -4.98 15.13 1.66
CA HIS A 386 -6.32 15.21 2.23
C HIS A 386 -7.06 13.87 2.16
N HIS A 387 -8.10 13.72 2.96
CA HIS A 387 -8.93 12.52 3.01
C HIS A 387 -10.29 12.73 2.33
N PHE A 388 -10.99 13.82 2.65
CA PHE A 388 -12.34 14.09 2.17
C PHE A 388 -12.33 14.73 0.78
N ILE A 389 -13.26 14.30 -0.08
CA ILE A 389 -13.46 14.89 -1.41
C ILE A 389 -13.81 16.38 -1.30
N TYR A 390 -14.59 16.75 -0.30
CA TYR A 390 -14.98 18.14 -0.05
C TYR A 390 -13.76 19.05 0.16
N SER A 391 -12.81 18.60 0.99
CA SER A 391 -11.59 19.35 1.26
C SER A 391 -10.73 19.59 0.02
N ASN A 392 -10.81 18.71 -0.99
CA ASN A 392 -10.13 18.95 -2.28
C ASN A 392 -10.63 20.22 -2.97
N GLY A 393 -11.96 20.42 -3.01
CA GLY A 393 -12.58 21.63 -3.56
C GLY A 393 -12.18 22.88 -2.79
N VAL A 394 -12.36 22.84 -1.48
CA VAL A 394 -12.07 23.98 -0.57
C VAL A 394 -10.61 24.43 -0.68
N LEU A 395 -9.66 23.49 -0.68
CA LEU A 395 -8.23 23.77 -0.85
C LEU A 395 -7.94 24.41 -2.21
N ALA A 396 -8.47 23.84 -3.28
CA ALA A 396 -8.24 24.34 -4.63
C ALA A 396 -8.82 25.76 -4.84
N ASP A 397 -10.02 26.01 -4.35
CA ASP A 397 -10.69 27.32 -4.45
C ASP A 397 -9.93 28.40 -3.65
N ARG A 398 -9.42 28.02 -2.47
CA ARG A 398 -8.61 28.94 -1.65
C ARG A 398 -7.28 29.28 -2.30
N LEU A 399 -6.58 28.27 -2.83
CA LEU A 399 -5.31 28.47 -3.56
C LEU A 399 -5.51 29.31 -4.82
N ALA A 400 -6.59 29.07 -5.57
CA ALA A 400 -6.93 29.87 -6.75
C ALA A 400 -7.16 31.34 -6.42
N LYS A 401 -7.87 31.66 -5.30
CA LYS A 401 -8.07 33.02 -4.81
C LYS A 401 -6.76 33.73 -4.42
N LEU A 402 -5.72 32.98 -4.09
CA LEU A 402 -4.38 33.49 -3.80
C LEU A 402 -3.49 33.59 -5.05
N GLY A 403 -4.01 33.23 -6.22
CA GLY A 403 -3.22 33.18 -7.45
C GLY A 403 -2.16 32.08 -7.46
N VAL A 404 -2.32 31.02 -6.64
CA VAL A 404 -1.41 29.89 -6.59
C VAL A 404 -1.96 28.72 -7.44
N PRO A 405 -1.38 28.47 -8.63
CA PRO A 405 -1.79 27.34 -9.46
C PRO A 405 -1.52 26.02 -8.74
N CYS A 406 -2.54 25.15 -8.65
CA CYS A 406 -2.36 23.82 -8.09
C CYS A 406 -2.83 22.72 -9.05
N ALA A 407 -2.12 21.59 -9.00
CA ALA A 407 -2.57 20.33 -9.60
C ALA A 407 -3.45 19.57 -8.61
N ARG A 408 -4.39 18.75 -9.11
CA ARG A 408 -5.37 18.05 -8.27
C ARG A 408 -5.48 16.59 -8.67
N VAL A 409 -5.26 15.66 -7.73
CA VAL A 409 -5.43 14.23 -7.96
C VAL A 409 -6.28 13.59 -6.87
N TRP A 410 -7.45 13.10 -7.26
CA TRP A 410 -8.45 12.49 -6.40
C TRP A 410 -9.32 11.52 -7.21
N GLY A 411 -10.21 10.75 -6.56
CA GLY A 411 -11.03 9.72 -7.21
C GLY A 411 -11.95 10.20 -8.34
N GLY A 412 -12.24 11.51 -8.43
CA GLY A 412 -13.03 12.12 -9.50
C GLY A 412 -12.21 12.89 -10.54
N SER A 413 -10.87 12.80 -10.50
CA SER A 413 -10.02 13.48 -11.50
C SER A 413 -10.23 12.86 -12.88
N LYS A 414 -10.51 13.71 -13.88
CA LYS A 414 -10.69 13.28 -15.28
C LYS A 414 -9.36 12.89 -15.94
N ASP A 415 -8.28 13.62 -15.62
CA ASP A 415 -6.92 13.37 -16.13
C ASP A 415 -5.90 13.44 -15.00
N PRO A 416 -5.82 12.43 -14.13
CA PRO A 416 -4.84 12.42 -13.03
C PRO A 416 -3.39 12.38 -13.52
N ILE A 417 -3.13 11.79 -14.68
CA ILE A 417 -1.77 11.68 -15.25
C ILE A 417 -1.32 13.04 -15.77
N GLY A 418 -2.18 13.77 -16.47
CA GLY A 418 -1.90 15.13 -16.93
C GLY A 418 -1.65 16.10 -15.77
N GLU A 419 -2.45 16.04 -14.70
CA GLU A 419 -2.25 16.83 -13.49
C GLU A 419 -0.90 16.55 -12.81
N LEU A 420 -0.51 15.28 -12.70
CA LEU A 420 0.80 14.91 -12.16
C LEU A 420 1.95 15.38 -13.05
N ARG A 421 1.79 15.29 -14.37
CA ARG A 421 2.78 15.78 -15.33
C ARG A 421 2.91 17.30 -15.21
N ARG A 422 1.81 18.04 -15.12
CA ARG A 422 1.80 19.49 -14.91
C ARG A 422 2.53 19.85 -13.60
N PHE A 423 2.21 19.20 -12.50
CA PHE A 423 2.90 19.43 -11.23
C PHE A 423 4.41 19.17 -11.34
N LYS A 424 4.81 18.15 -12.09
CA LYS A 424 6.23 17.80 -12.25
C LYS A 424 6.99 18.81 -13.12
N SER A 425 6.42 19.18 -14.28
CA SER A 425 7.16 19.90 -15.35
C SER A 425 6.94 21.41 -15.35
N ASP A 426 5.82 21.91 -14.81
CA ASP A 426 5.51 23.33 -14.77
C ASP A 426 6.07 23.97 -13.48
N PRO A 427 7.05 24.90 -13.57
CA PRO A 427 7.58 25.61 -12.40
C PRO A 427 6.51 26.44 -11.68
N ALA A 428 5.53 26.98 -12.39
CA ALA A 428 4.46 27.77 -11.80
C ALA A 428 3.50 26.92 -10.97
N CYS A 429 3.33 25.63 -11.31
CA CYS A 429 2.49 24.70 -10.57
C CYS A 429 3.27 24.15 -9.36
N ARG A 430 3.28 24.91 -8.25
CA ARG A 430 4.06 24.58 -7.04
C ARG A 430 3.34 23.69 -6.05
N VAL A 431 2.03 23.52 -6.17
CA VAL A 431 1.19 22.80 -5.21
C VAL A 431 0.47 21.64 -5.89
N LEU A 432 0.50 20.46 -5.26
CA LEU A 432 -0.32 19.30 -5.61
C LEU A 432 -1.29 19.01 -4.45
N VAL A 433 -2.60 19.06 -4.71
CA VAL A 433 -3.64 18.63 -3.78
C VAL A 433 -3.97 17.17 -4.08
N LEU A 434 -3.66 16.28 -3.14
CA LEU A 434 -3.62 14.83 -3.36
C LEU A 434 -4.44 14.07 -2.31
N ASN A 435 -5.42 13.28 -2.76
CA ASN A 435 -6.15 12.41 -1.85
C ASN A 435 -5.30 11.21 -1.42
N TRP A 436 -5.34 10.81 -0.13
CA TRP A 436 -4.56 9.70 0.40
C TRP A 436 -4.74 8.42 -0.41
N ARG A 437 -5.96 8.06 -0.76
CA ARG A 437 -6.26 6.85 -1.55
C ARG A 437 -5.70 6.90 -2.96
N SER A 438 -5.71 8.08 -3.59
CA SER A 438 -5.11 8.29 -4.92
C SER A 438 -3.59 8.41 -4.83
N GLY A 439 -3.07 8.97 -3.74
CA GLY A 439 -1.64 9.13 -3.47
C GLY A 439 -0.94 7.84 -3.06
N SER A 440 -1.68 6.81 -2.63
CA SER A 440 -1.13 5.48 -2.35
C SER A 440 -0.72 4.71 -3.62
N SER A 441 -1.03 5.22 -4.82
CA SER A 441 -0.50 4.70 -6.09
C SER A 441 1.01 4.96 -6.21
N SER A 442 1.70 4.27 -7.10
CA SER A 442 3.16 4.29 -7.30
C SER A 442 3.72 5.64 -7.82
N LEU A 443 3.21 6.77 -7.31
CA LEU A 443 3.60 8.11 -7.73
C LEU A 443 5.03 8.43 -7.31
N ASN A 444 5.76 9.12 -8.18
CA ASN A 444 7.07 9.68 -7.89
C ASN A 444 6.95 11.20 -7.72
N LEU A 445 7.06 11.67 -6.47
CA LEU A 445 6.93 13.08 -6.09
C LEU A 445 8.22 13.64 -5.47
N GLN A 446 9.38 13.03 -5.75
CA GLN A 446 10.69 13.42 -5.20
C GLN A 446 11.15 14.83 -5.60
N HIS A 447 10.48 15.47 -6.55
CA HIS A 447 10.73 16.88 -6.92
C HIS A 447 10.00 17.86 -6.00
N ALA A 448 9.19 17.36 -5.06
CA ALA A 448 8.62 18.15 -3.97
C ALA A 448 9.34 17.80 -2.66
N ASN A 449 9.55 18.79 -1.82
CA ASN A 449 10.20 18.62 -0.52
C ASN A 449 9.37 19.16 0.66
N TYR A 450 8.16 19.67 0.39
CA TYR A 450 7.18 20.03 1.41
C TYR A 450 5.97 19.10 1.33
N MET A 451 5.58 18.57 2.47
CA MET A 451 4.37 17.75 2.65
C MET A 451 3.50 18.38 3.72
N ILE A 452 2.27 18.69 3.39
CA ILE A 452 1.26 19.15 4.35
C ILE A 452 0.22 18.06 4.53
N VAL A 453 0.08 17.57 5.75
CA VAL A 453 -0.97 16.63 6.13
C VAL A 453 -2.15 17.44 6.63
N TYR A 454 -3.04 17.80 5.70
CA TYR A 454 -4.25 18.53 5.99
C TYR A 454 -5.25 17.71 6.81
N GLU A 455 -5.39 16.44 6.44
CA GLU A 455 -6.18 15.44 7.16
C GLU A 455 -5.39 14.16 7.34
N GLN A 456 -5.41 13.59 8.53
CA GLN A 456 -4.70 12.35 8.83
C GLN A 456 -5.30 11.17 8.05
N PRO A 457 -4.49 10.24 7.54
CA PRO A 457 -4.98 9.02 6.91
C PRO A 457 -5.56 8.05 7.94
N ASP A 458 -6.46 7.17 7.52
CA ASP A 458 -7.04 6.12 8.37
C ASP A 458 -6.03 5.03 8.75
N SER A 459 -5.00 4.86 7.92
CA SER A 459 -4.04 3.77 8.04
C SER A 459 -2.61 4.31 8.18
N PRO A 460 -1.82 3.78 9.14
CA PRO A 460 -0.39 4.08 9.24
C PRO A 460 0.40 3.65 7.99
N ILE A 461 -0.12 2.68 7.24
CA ILE A 461 0.45 2.27 5.96
C ILE A 461 0.32 3.40 4.94
N ASP A 462 -0.87 4.01 4.82
CA ASP A 462 -1.09 5.13 3.90
C ASP A 462 -0.20 6.31 4.25
N ARG A 463 0.02 6.56 5.55
CA ARG A 463 0.95 7.58 6.04
C ARG A 463 2.38 7.32 5.56
N LYS A 464 2.91 6.13 5.82
CA LYS A 464 4.26 5.73 5.38
C LYS A 464 4.39 5.77 3.86
N GLN A 465 3.36 5.32 3.16
CA GLN A 465 3.34 5.34 1.69
C GLN A 465 3.34 6.78 1.14
N GLY A 466 2.56 7.68 1.72
CA GLY A 466 2.54 9.09 1.33
C GLY A 466 3.90 9.77 1.51
N GLU A 467 4.53 9.60 2.68
CA GLU A 467 5.88 10.13 2.96
C GLU A 467 6.92 9.60 1.97
N ALA A 468 6.89 8.31 1.69
CA ALA A 468 7.83 7.67 0.77
C ALA A 468 7.62 8.05 -0.71
N ARG A 469 6.62 8.87 -1.05
CA ARG A 469 6.49 9.48 -2.39
C ARG A 469 7.44 10.65 -2.58
N LEU A 470 7.68 11.41 -1.49
CA LEU A 470 8.57 12.56 -1.49
C LEU A 470 9.98 12.14 -1.03
N TRP A 471 10.05 11.40 0.06
CA TRP A 471 11.30 10.94 0.66
C TRP A 471 11.66 9.55 0.12
N ARG A 472 12.37 9.55 -1.00
CA ARG A 472 12.77 8.36 -1.74
C ARG A 472 14.10 8.59 -2.45
N PRO A 473 14.83 7.54 -2.86
CA PRO A 473 16.09 7.69 -3.59
C PRO A 473 15.96 8.62 -4.80
N GLY A 474 16.85 9.61 -4.86
CA GLY A 474 16.81 10.71 -5.84
C GLY A 474 16.26 12.02 -5.27
N GLN A 475 15.72 12.04 -4.04
CA GLN A 475 15.47 13.27 -3.30
C GLN A 475 16.81 13.88 -2.85
N GLN A 476 17.02 15.14 -3.16
CA GLN A 476 18.28 15.86 -2.84
C GLN A 476 18.08 16.92 -1.77
N GLN A 477 16.83 17.27 -1.49
CA GLN A 477 16.50 18.33 -0.54
C GLN A 477 15.97 17.72 0.76
N ARG A 478 16.17 18.41 1.88
CA ARG A 478 15.52 18.10 3.16
C ARG A 478 14.01 18.12 2.96
N VAL A 479 13.32 17.12 3.48
CA VAL A 479 11.87 17.01 3.37
C VAL A 479 11.21 17.49 4.67
N PHE A 480 10.30 18.45 4.56
CA PHE A 480 9.51 19.00 5.65
C PHE A 480 8.10 18.42 5.62
N ILE A 481 7.67 17.86 6.73
CA ILE A 481 6.34 17.23 6.89
C ILE A 481 5.58 17.98 7.97
N TYR A 482 4.57 18.73 7.57
CA TYR A 482 3.71 19.51 8.46
C TYR A 482 2.43 18.77 8.77
N ASP A 483 2.23 18.41 10.03
CA ASP A 483 0.98 17.84 10.52
C ASP A 483 0.08 18.94 11.08
N LEU A 484 -1.06 19.18 10.45
CA LEU A 484 -2.06 20.15 10.91
C LEU A 484 -3.02 19.46 11.87
N LEU A 485 -2.89 19.78 13.16
CA LEU A 485 -3.61 19.10 14.24
C LEU A 485 -4.50 20.08 15.00
N VAL A 486 -5.82 19.90 14.93
CA VAL A 486 -6.77 20.70 15.70
C VAL A 486 -6.81 20.18 17.15
N LYS A 487 -6.60 21.09 18.12
CA LYS A 487 -6.53 20.76 19.54
C LYS A 487 -7.82 20.13 20.07
N GLY A 488 -7.70 19.06 20.86
CA GLY A 488 -8.83 18.40 21.50
C GLY A 488 -9.77 17.68 20.55
N THR A 489 -9.28 17.29 19.36
CA THR A 489 -10.08 16.60 18.35
C THR A 489 -9.49 15.22 17.97
N ALA A 490 -10.20 14.52 17.09
CA ALA A 490 -9.73 13.24 16.51
C ALA A 490 -8.36 13.34 15.83
N ASP A 491 -7.98 14.51 15.29
CA ASP A 491 -6.70 14.69 14.59
C ASP A 491 -5.49 14.31 15.44
N GLN A 492 -5.43 14.79 16.69
CA GLN A 492 -4.30 14.52 17.58
C GLN A 492 -4.20 13.02 17.90
N ARG A 493 -5.34 12.36 18.10
CA ARG A 493 -5.39 10.93 18.39
C ARG A 493 -5.06 10.09 17.18
N MET A 494 -5.56 10.46 16.00
CA MET A 494 -5.22 9.79 14.74
C MET A 494 -3.72 9.91 14.45
N HIS A 495 -3.15 11.10 14.67
CA HIS A 495 -1.72 11.32 14.51
C HIS A 495 -0.92 10.41 15.45
N ALA A 496 -1.27 10.37 16.73
CA ALA A 496 -0.62 9.50 17.72
C ALA A 496 -0.78 8.01 17.36
N ALA A 497 -1.97 7.59 16.95
CA ALA A 497 -2.23 6.21 16.52
C ALA A 497 -1.40 5.85 15.29
N ASN A 498 -1.35 6.72 14.27
CA ASN A 498 -0.53 6.50 13.07
C ASN A 498 0.96 6.38 13.38
N LEU A 499 1.49 7.20 14.30
CA LEU A 499 2.88 7.09 14.78
C LEU A 499 3.12 5.78 15.52
N ALA A 500 2.13 5.30 16.28
CA ALA A 500 2.18 4.01 16.97
C ALA A 500 1.94 2.81 16.03
N GLY A 501 1.72 3.03 14.74
CA GLY A 501 1.43 1.98 13.76
C GLY A 501 0.02 1.40 13.88
N LYS A 502 -0.95 2.15 14.41
CA LYS A 502 -2.32 1.73 14.70
C LYS A 502 -3.33 2.58 13.92
N SER A 503 -4.55 2.05 13.77
CA SER A 503 -5.71 2.78 13.28
C SER A 503 -6.60 3.20 14.45
N LEU A 504 -6.90 4.49 14.59
CA LEU A 504 -7.76 4.98 15.66
C LEU A 504 -9.17 4.39 15.53
N LEU A 505 -9.70 4.27 14.32
CA LEU A 505 -11.03 3.69 14.12
C LEU A 505 -11.09 2.24 14.62
N GLU A 506 -10.06 1.43 14.33
CA GLU A 506 -9.99 0.05 14.84
C GLU A 506 -9.92 0.01 16.37
N GLU A 507 -9.14 0.89 16.99
CA GLU A 507 -9.08 0.99 18.47
C GLU A 507 -10.45 1.35 19.08
N LEU A 508 -11.20 2.26 18.47
CA LEU A 508 -12.54 2.62 18.90
C LEU A 508 -13.55 1.49 18.77
N LEU A 509 -13.44 0.73 17.67
CA LEU A 509 -14.29 -0.44 17.43
C LEU A 509 -13.96 -1.60 18.38
N ASP A 510 -12.71 -1.70 18.86
CA ASP A 510 -12.29 -2.64 19.91
C ASP A 510 -12.72 -2.18 21.34
N GLY A 511 -13.41 -1.03 21.47
CA GLY A 511 -13.94 -0.54 22.74
C GLY A 511 -12.95 0.31 23.54
N SER A 512 -11.89 0.81 22.93
CA SER A 512 -10.99 1.77 23.55
C SER A 512 -11.69 3.11 23.80
N ASP A 513 -11.51 3.68 24.98
CA ASP A 513 -12.11 4.97 25.35
C ASP A 513 -11.43 6.13 24.61
N ILE A 514 -12.20 7.20 24.35
CA ILE A 514 -11.72 8.43 23.69
C ILE A 514 -11.32 9.46 24.73
#